data_f34729d5b2552efb2682b3066af778bf
#
_entry.id   f34729d5b2552efb2682b3066af778bf
#
_cell.length_a   1.000
_cell.length_b   1.000
_cell.length_c   1.000
_cell.angle_alpha   90.00
_cell.angle_beta   90.00
_cell.angle_gamma   90.00
#
_symmetry.space_group_name_H-M   'P 1'
#
loop_
_entity.id
_entity.type
_entity.pdbx_description
1 polymer ?
#
loop_
_entity_poly.entity_id
_entity_poly.type
_entity_poly.pdbx_seq_one_letter_code
_entity_poly.pdbx_strand_id
1 'polypeptide(L)'
;AFDGGTMSGWMGTLNDWFTNFGFGEFTVAKGTLHAGDEIRVMYTRDYGVDLGGDWNNSDTRLKALTFSTGKLAPKFSGDTFTYTLTVPEGTTSLLVTPTAANKNYQVRAYLGTQATGREYSRTSLIPIANGSVITVVCADDSWPTMNETSDGKRTYTINVVYGEVKSDDAGVASVKVAGVEAAAGTAENSFSVTLPAGTEVTADSFEITLSDSKATLTGPAKGEDGVWTFTVTAEDGTAVTYTVTVTVKEAKTIHATISMQAENMFIMVPTRVEVSSDLAERYGYADDVTDGVSALDVLVKYHELTFGEDFTKDSKSDYLVVSNGTITTVNGEKTSAFSFAVNGEFPCDKNGEYNTQYGYTGYTISQTPVAEDGTVEFFFYQDTSMYMDYYTWFTDTDGNRLDTFTVQAGTDFTLGMDGYMYAYGGGLKPEDRVTHGAALDPEDIQICTVGEDGTLTPVEGKVIGENGQVTLSFAAAGSYVLSAMGDEFTNIFSPWLPVTVTAAPKSSNADVSSVTVAGVEATAGENNTYTVTLPYGTDVTAGSFVIVTSDAGATVGALTNEGNVWTFTVTAEDGVTSKTYTVTVSFTEAPKSNDANVNSVTVAGFKAVAGANNSYTVTVPYGTVVKTGSF
;
A
#
# COMPACT_ATOMS: atom_id res chain seq x y z
N ALA A 1 -26.81 54.71 -8.80
CA ALA A 1 -27.38 55.52 -7.72
C ALA A 1 -27.10 54.81 -6.40
N PHE A 2 -26.52 55.51 -5.46
CA PHE A 2 -26.29 55.01 -4.10
C PHE A 2 -27.61 55.17 -3.35
N ASP A 3 -28.43 54.15 -3.33
CA ASP A 3 -29.66 54.12 -2.54
C ASP A 3 -29.59 52.91 -1.60
N GLY A 4 -29.31 53.20 -0.35
CA GLY A 4 -29.21 52.18 0.73
C GLY A 4 -30.42 52.23 1.67
N GLY A 5 -31.48 52.97 1.32
CA GLY A 5 -32.66 53.18 2.18
C GLY A 5 -32.72 54.59 2.81
N THR A 6 -33.75 54.85 3.59
CA THR A 6 -34.09 56.16 4.15
C THR A 6 -33.04 56.70 5.15
N MET A 7 -32.19 55.83 5.73
CA MET A 7 -31.13 56.20 6.65
C MET A 7 -29.76 56.29 5.98
N SER A 8 -29.69 56.12 4.68
CA SER A 8 -28.45 56.17 3.91
C SER A 8 -28.14 57.56 3.37
N GLY A 9 -26.88 57.87 3.24
CA GLY A 9 -26.45 59.15 2.72
C GLY A 9 -24.94 59.37 2.79
N TRP A 10 -24.51 60.54 2.33
CA TRP A 10 -23.11 60.96 2.43
C TRP A 10 -22.87 61.66 3.78
N MET A 11 -21.82 61.20 4.49
CA MET A 11 -21.35 61.83 5.72
C MET A 11 -19.88 62.16 5.59
N GLY A 12 -19.44 63.10 6.37
CA GLY A 12 -18.06 63.53 6.39
C GLY A 12 -17.47 63.55 7.80
N THR A 13 -16.21 63.16 7.87
CA THR A 13 -15.42 63.35 9.10
C THR A 13 -14.30 64.32 8.84
N LEU A 14 -13.97 65.08 9.88
CA LEU A 14 -12.74 65.83 10.04
C LEU A 14 -11.90 65.20 11.14
N ASN A 15 -10.67 64.85 10.86
CA ASN A 15 -9.79 64.18 11.84
C ASN A 15 -10.45 62.95 12.52
N ASP A 16 -11.23 62.17 11.73
CA ASP A 16 -11.93 60.96 12.14
C ASP A 16 -13.16 61.14 13.05
N TRP A 17 -13.62 62.37 13.30
CA TRP A 17 -14.89 62.60 13.97
C TRP A 17 -15.93 63.22 13.01
N PHE A 18 -17.21 62.91 13.19
CA PHE A 18 -18.28 63.43 12.35
C PHE A 18 -18.45 64.92 12.51
N THR A 19 -18.58 65.61 11.40
CA THR A 19 -18.84 67.04 11.40
C THR A 19 -20.32 67.28 11.65
N ASN A 20 -20.66 68.02 12.70
CA ASN A 20 -22.05 68.40 13.03
C ASN A 20 -22.55 69.55 12.19
N PHE A 21 -21.65 70.20 11.49
CA PHE A 21 -21.92 71.28 10.52
C PHE A 21 -21.42 70.84 9.17
N GLY A 22 -22.02 71.36 8.09
CA GLY A 22 -21.52 71.10 6.75
C GLY A 22 -20.07 71.56 6.59
N PHE A 23 -19.33 70.92 5.65
CA PHE A 23 -17.92 71.26 5.40
C PHE A 23 -17.65 72.72 5.12
N GLY A 24 -18.67 73.49 4.71
CA GLY A 24 -18.57 74.95 4.54
C GLY A 24 -18.26 75.73 5.83
N GLU A 25 -18.42 75.14 6.99
CA GLU A 25 -18.04 75.73 8.27
C GLU A 25 -16.56 75.49 8.61
N PHE A 26 -15.92 74.52 7.94
CA PHE A 26 -14.52 74.16 8.15
C PHE A 26 -13.69 74.73 7.01
N THR A 27 -13.21 75.96 7.19
CA THR A 27 -12.42 76.68 6.21
C THR A 27 -11.17 77.30 6.85
N VAL A 28 -10.14 77.49 6.03
CA VAL A 28 -8.91 78.19 6.42
C VAL A 28 -9.23 79.64 6.84
N ALA A 29 -10.16 80.26 6.15
CA ALA A 29 -10.58 81.64 6.41
C ALA A 29 -11.29 81.81 7.77
N LYS A 30 -12.00 80.80 8.23
CA LYS A 30 -12.65 80.75 9.55
C LYS A 30 -11.71 80.28 10.66
N GLY A 31 -10.50 79.83 10.31
CA GLY A 31 -9.57 79.20 11.27
C GLY A 31 -10.03 77.85 11.83
N THR A 32 -10.95 77.21 11.11
CA THR A 32 -11.52 75.90 11.51
C THR A 32 -10.97 74.73 10.72
N LEU A 33 -10.19 74.99 9.67
CA LEU A 33 -9.46 74.00 8.88
C LEU A 33 -7.98 74.35 8.89
N HIS A 34 -7.15 73.42 9.28
CA HIS A 34 -5.70 73.58 9.42
C HIS A 34 -4.91 72.71 8.48
N ALA A 35 -3.66 73.07 8.21
CA ALA A 35 -2.76 72.24 7.45
C ALA A 35 -2.57 70.87 8.13
N GLY A 36 -2.78 69.81 7.38
CA GLY A 36 -2.70 68.41 7.87
C GLY A 36 -4.01 67.86 8.42
N ASP A 37 -5.12 68.62 8.40
CA ASP A 37 -6.42 68.03 8.71
C ASP A 37 -6.82 66.99 7.68
N GLU A 38 -7.37 65.88 8.17
CA GLU A 38 -7.86 64.75 7.35
C GLU A 38 -9.38 64.93 7.15
N ILE A 39 -9.81 65.04 5.89
CA ILE A 39 -11.22 65.04 5.54
C ILE A 39 -11.54 63.74 4.84
N ARG A 40 -12.56 63.03 5.34
CA ARG A 40 -13.11 61.84 4.73
C ARG A 40 -14.58 62.04 4.39
N VAL A 41 -14.96 61.67 3.17
CA VAL A 41 -16.35 61.62 2.75
C VAL A 41 -16.73 60.19 2.53
N MET A 42 -17.74 59.74 3.26
CA MET A 42 -18.11 58.30 3.31
C MET A 42 -19.60 58.17 3.07
N TYR A 43 -20.01 57.05 2.49
CA TYR A 43 -21.42 56.71 2.32
C TYR A 43 -21.85 55.81 3.45
N THR A 44 -22.81 56.24 4.24
CA THR A 44 -23.42 55.43 5.29
C THR A 44 -24.71 54.78 4.82
N ARG A 45 -25.00 53.64 5.32
CA ARG A 45 -26.28 52.92 5.13
C ARG A 45 -27.21 53.06 6.35
N ASP A 46 -26.66 53.46 7.47
CA ASP A 46 -27.36 53.53 8.75
C ASP A 46 -26.93 54.79 9.50
N TYR A 47 -27.14 55.96 8.89
CA TYR A 47 -26.96 57.28 9.45
C TYR A 47 -25.65 57.44 10.28
N GLY A 48 -24.60 56.80 9.85
CA GLY A 48 -23.26 56.84 10.47
C GLY A 48 -22.95 55.79 11.51
N VAL A 49 -23.91 54.99 11.92
CA VAL A 49 -23.68 53.91 12.91
C VAL A 49 -22.72 52.86 12.31
N ASP A 50 -22.91 52.49 11.07
CA ASP A 50 -22.04 51.57 10.32
C ASP A 50 -20.62 52.14 10.09
N LEU A 51 -20.41 53.42 10.29
CA LEU A 51 -19.11 54.10 10.20
C LEU A 51 -18.48 54.41 11.55
N GLY A 52 -19.09 54.00 12.65
CA GLY A 52 -18.57 54.18 14.02
C GLY A 52 -19.13 55.35 14.82
N GLY A 53 -20.28 55.92 14.35
CA GLY A 53 -21.11 56.84 15.14
C GLY A 53 -22.16 56.10 15.94
N ASP A 54 -22.58 56.60 17.08
CA ASP A 54 -23.69 56.08 17.86
C ASP A 54 -24.39 57.22 18.58
N TRP A 55 -25.63 57.48 18.22
CA TRP A 55 -26.43 58.61 18.70
C TRP A 55 -26.90 58.45 20.15
N ASN A 56 -26.99 57.18 20.61
CA ASN A 56 -27.48 56.81 21.93
C ASN A 56 -26.35 56.48 22.92
N ASN A 57 -25.10 56.53 22.46
CA ASN A 57 -23.93 56.19 23.22
C ASN A 57 -23.25 57.45 23.77
N SER A 58 -23.29 57.65 25.09
CA SER A 58 -22.67 58.79 25.79
C SER A 58 -21.18 58.61 26.04
N ASP A 59 -20.58 57.48 25.70
CA ASP A 59 -19.17 57.16 25.96
C ASP A 59 -18.22 58.10 25.20
N THR A 60 -17.50 58.87 25.99
CA THR A 60 -16.52 59.87 25.51
C THR A 60 -15.07 59.38 25.64
N ARG A 61 -14.85 58.10 25.90
CA ARG A 61 -13.51 57.55 25.99
C ARG A 61 -12.88 57.38 24.62
N LEU A 62 -11.57 57.22 24.60
CA LEU A 62 -10.88 56.74 23.42
C LEU A 62 -10.99 55.20 23.34
N LYS A 63 -11.19 54.70 22.13
CA LYS A 63 -11.09 53.27 21.79
C LYS A 63 -9.63 52.85 21.59
N ALA A 64 -8.83 53.75 21.01
CA ALA A 64 -7.42 53.51 20.74
C ALA A 64 -6.62 54.81 20.80
N LEU A 65 -5.36 54.69 21.18
CA LEU A 65 -4.38 55.77 21.14
C LEU A 65 -3.05 55.17 20.71
N THR A 66 -2.62 55.47 19.47
CA THR A 66 -1.41 54.93 18.87
C THR A 66 -0.43 56.03 18.51
N PHE A 67 0.83 55.68 18.42
CA PHE A 67 1.94 56.59 18.10
C PHE A 67 2.78 55.99 16.95
N SER A 68 3.37 56.86 16.13
CA SER A 68 4.23 56.42 15.03
C SER A 68 5.55 55.79 15.52
N THR A 69 5.94 56.06 16.75
CA THR A 69 7.14 55.49 17.38
C THR A 69 6.98 55.55 18.93
N GLY A 70 7.72 54.69 19.61
CA GLY A 70 7.75 54.62 21.06
C GLY A 70 6.81 53.56 21.64
N LYS A 71 6.94 53.35 22.94
CA LYS A 71 6.13 52.40 23.72
C LYS A 71 5.37 53.13 24.81
N LEU A 72 4.07 52.92 24.83
CA LEU A 72 3.17 53.53 25.81
C LEU A 72 3.08 52.63 27.05
N ALA A 73 3.25 53.24 28.22
CA ALA A 73 3.08 52.58 29.51
C ALA A 73 2.17 53.40 30.45
N PRO A 74 1.21 52.77 31.13
CA PRO A 74 0.77 51.39 30.93
C PRO A 74 0.19 51.16 29.52
N LYS A 75 -0.05 49.91 29.14
CA LYS A 75 -0.76 49.58 27.87
C LYS A 75 -2.07 50.37 27.81
N PHE A 76 -2.42 50.86 26.63
CA PHE A 76 -3.58 51.71 26.46
C PHE A 76 -4.87 51.06 26.97
N SER A 77 -5.62 51.83 27.76
CA SER A 77 -6.98 51.58 28.20
C SER A 77 -7.77 52.89 28.16
N GLY A 78 -9.02 52.87 27.70
CA GLY A 78 -9.87 54.05 27.67
C GLY A 78 -10.15 54.67 29.06
N ASP A 79 -9.94 53.90 30.11
CA ASP A 79 -10.14 54.31 31.52
C ASP A 79 -8.85 54.77 32.20
N THR A 80 -7.74 54.75 31.51
CA THR A 80 -6.46 55.27 31.99
C THR A 80 -6.18 56.61 31.34
N PHE A 81 -5.92 57.64 32.13
CA PHE A 81 -5.83 59.02 31.66
C PHE A 81 -4.41 59.61 31.72
N THR A 82 -3.43 58.87 32.26
CA THR A 82 -2.04 59.31 32.30
C THR A 82 -1.12 58.18 31.83
N TYR A 83 -0.25 58.53 30.92
CA TYR A 83 0.68 57.61 30.29
C TYR A 83 2.08 58.18 30.25
N THR A 84 3.05 57.29 30.15
CA THR A 84 4.41 57.59 29.75
C THR A 84 4.66 56.97 28.37
N LEU A 85 5.09 57.79 27.42
CA LEU A 85 5.53 57.33 26.12
C LEU A 85 7.07 57.35 26.08
N THR A 86 7.67 56.18 26.14
CA THR A 86 9.12 56.06 25.95
C THR A 86 9.41 56.02 24.46
N VAL A 87 10.26 56.93 23.98
CA VAL A 87 10.70 57.00 22.58
C VAL A 87 12.22 56.87 22.50
N PRO A 88 12.78 56.38 21.38
CA PRO A 88 14.23 56.33 21.20
C PRO A 88 14.87 57.70 21.35
N GLU A 89 16.08 57.75 21.95
CA GLU A 89 16.85 58.96 22.05
C GLU A 89 17.09 59.60 20.68
N GLY A 90 16.91 60.93 20.60
CA GLY A 90 17.02 61.64 19.31
C GLY A 90 15.72 61.69 18.47
N THR A 91 14.62 61.11 18.94
CA THR A 91 13.31 61.28 18.30
C THR A 91 12.86 62.76 18.40
N THR A 92 12.67 63.43 17.29
CA THR A 92 12.33 64.88 17.25
C THR A 92 10.85 65.13 16.98
N SER A 93 10.11 64.15 16.50
CA SER A 93 8.67 64.28 16.21
C SER A 93 8.01 62.92 16.10
N LEU A 94 6.69 62.89 16.30
CA LEU A 94 5.86 61.71 16.12
C LEU A 94 4.43 62.04 15.68
N LEU A 95 3.73 61.07 15.08
CA LEU A 95 2.29 61.15 14.88
C LEU A 95 1.57 60.57 16.12
N VAL A 96 0.46 61.19 16.44
CA VAL A 96 -0.49 60.74 17.47
C VAL A 96 -1.81 60.43 16.77
N THR A 97 -2.26 59.20 16.86
CA THR A 97 -3.51 58.77 16.23
C THR A 97 -4.52 58.34 17.31
N PRO A 98 -5.29 59.26 17.87
CA PRO A 98 -6.36 58.93 18.79
C PRO A 98 -7.60 58.49 18.00
N THR A 99 -8.34 57.52 18.54
CA THR A 99 -9.63 57.09 17.98
C THR A 99 -10.68 57.12 19.10
N ALA A 100 -11.75 57.90 18.91
CA ALA A 100 -12.86 57.90 19.86
C ALA A 100 -13.62 56.58 19.90
N ALA A 101 -14.17 56.17 21.01
CA ALA A 101 -15.10 55.05 21.12
C ALA A 101 -16.37 55.32 20.27
N ASN A 102 -16.82 56.57 20.27
CA ASN A 102 -17.91 57.05 19.45
C ASN A 102 -17.44 58.24 18.58
N LYS A 103 -17.46 58.11 17.26
CA LYS A 103 -17.03 59.15 16.31
C LYS A 103 -17.90 60.41 16.30
N ASN A 104 -19.03 60.42 17.00
CA ASN A 104 -19.83 61.60 17.17
C ASN A 104 -19.15 62.64 18.06
N TYR A 105 -18.10 62.23 18.84
CA TYR A 105 -17.30 63.13 19.66
C TYR A 105 -15.99 63.52 18.99
N GLN A 106 -15.67 64.81 19.05
CA GLN A 106 -14.41 65.31 18.53
C GLN A 106 -13.24 64.88 19.43
N VAL A 107 -12.10 64.54 18.79
CA VAL A 107 -10.85 64.24 19.46
C VAL A 107 -9.75 65.16 18.93
N ARG A 108 -9.07 65.86 19.80
CA ARG A 108 -7.99 66.78 19.43
C ARG A 108 -6.74 66.49 20.28
N ALA A 109 -5.57 66.65 19.62
CA ALA A 109 -4.28 66.48 20.28
C ALA A 109 -3.50 67.77 20.37
N TYR A 110 -2.84 67.97 21.50
CA TYR A 110 -2.11 69.20 21.79
C TYR A 110 -0.68 68.85 22.27
N LEU A 111 0.30 69.62 21.80
CA LEU A 111 1.59 69.67 22.49
C LEU A 111 1.50 70.67 23.65
N GLY A 112 1.61 70.19 24.88
CA GLY A 112 1.30 70.92 26.10
C GLY A 112 -0.14 70.63 26.55
N THR A 113 -0.76 71.55 27.30
CA THR A 113 -2.16 71.43 27.79
C THR A 113 -3.14 71.94 26.69
N GLN A 114 -4.41 71.59 26.82
CA GLN A 114 -5.45 72.14 25.91
C GLN A 114 -5.51 73.65 25.95
N ALA A 115 -5.31 74.25 27.16
CA ALA A 115 -5.44 75.73 27.39
C ALA A 115 -4.27 76.53 26.82
N THR A 116 -3.07 75.98 26.82
CA THR A 116 -1.84 76.72 26.47
C THR A 116 -1.03 76.06 25.33
N GLY A 117 -1.37 74.84 24.96
CA GLY A 117 -0.68 74.04 23.97
C GLY A 117 -1.09 74.35 22.53
N ARG A 118 -0.25 73.98 21.60
CA ARG A 118 -0.58 74.03 20.17
C ARG A 118 -1.34 72.78 19.77
N GLU A 119 -2.46 72.95 19.10
CA GLU A 119 -3.23 71.84 18.50
C GLU A 119 -2.52 71.29 17.23
N TYR A 120 -2.58 69.99 17.06
CA TYR A 120 -2.06 69.28 15.93
C TYR A 120 -3.15 68.39 15.34
N SER A 121 -3.26 68.40 14.03
CA SER A 121 -4.15 67.49 13.33
C SER A 121 -3.62 66.05 13.35
N ARG A 122 -4.50 65.11 13.15
CA ARG A 122 -4.23 63.68 13.18
C ARG A 122 -3.09 63.25 12.25
N THR A 123 -2.86 63.93 11.14
CA THR A 123 -1.82 63.62 10.16
C THR A 123 -0.57 64.47 10.32
N SER A 124 -0.53 65.37 11.29
CA SER A 124 0.59 66.29 11.54
C SER A 124 1.55 65.72 12.57
N LEU A 125 2.84 65.74 12.26
CA LEU A 125 3.89 65.39 13.22
C LEU A 125 3.91 66.41 14.37
N ILE A 126 3.80 65.91 15.60
CA ILE A 126 3.98 66.70 16.82
C ILE A 126 5.49 66.73 17.12
N PRO A 127 6.13 67.91 17.16
CA PRO A 127 7.52 68.00 17.59
C PRO A 127 7.63 67.68 19.09
N ILE A 128 8.59 66.83 19.43
CA ILE A 128 8.81 66.42 20.81
C ILE A 128 10.26 66.53 21.23
N ALA A 129 10.46 66.62 22.54
CA ALA A 129 11.73 66.49 23.21
C ALA A 129 11.51 65.66 24.50
N ASN A 130 12.61 65.27 25.14
CA ASN A 130 12.50 64.61 26.43
C ASN A 130 11.78 65.52 27.44
N GLY A 131 10.73 65.01 28.11
CA GLY A 131 9.87 65.78 29.01
C GLY A 131 8.72 66.53 28.33
N SER A 132 8.53 66.40 27.00
CA SER A 132 7.34 66.92 26.33
C SER A 132 6.08 66.26 26.89
N VAL A 133 4.99 67.02 26.96
CA VAL A 133 3.68 66.54 27.37
C VAL A 133 2.74 66.68 26.16
N ILE A 134 2.10 65.57 25.78
CA ILE A 134 1.04 65.56 24.78
C ILE A 134 -0.29 65.36 25.49
N THR A 135 -1.26 66.19 25.18
CA THR A 135 -2.62 66.10 25.73
C THR A 135 -3.59 65.73 24.62
N VAL A 136 -4.34 64.64 24.79
CA VAL A 136 -5.43 64.25 23.91
C VAL A 136 -6.75 64.48 24.63
N VAL A 137 -7.62 65.25 24.04
CA VAL A 137 -8.93 65.60 24.62
C VAL A 137 -10.03 65.03 23.71
N CYS A 138 -10.98 64.34 24.33
CA CYS A 138 -12.19 63.85 23.67
C CYS A 138 -13.42 64.49 24.32
N ALA A 139 -14.36 64.92 23.48
CA ALA A 139 -15.69 65.45 23.87
C ALA A 139 -15.61 66.63 24.84
N ASP A 140 -14.84 67.68 24.50
CA ASP A 140 -14.91 68.95 25.23
C ASP A 140 -16.32 69.54 25.11
N ASP A 141 -16.90 70.02 26.22
CA ASP A 141 -18.27 70.48 26.28
C ASP A 141 -18.51 71.73 25.41
N SER A 142 -17.47 72.43 24.99
CA SER A 142 -17.54 73.56 24.07
C SER A 142 -17.56 73.15 22.58
N TRP A 143 -17.31 71.85 22.28
CA TRP A 143 -17.27 71.38 20.92
C TRP A 143 -18.63 70.84 20.47
N PRO A 144 -19.01 71.08 19.20
CA PRO A 144 -20.26 70.53 18.70
C PRO A 144 -20.27 69.00 18.74
N THR A 145 -21.38 68.44 19.16
CA THR A 145 -21.67 67.02 19.09
C THR A 145 -23.09 66.81 18.62
N MET A 146 -23.35 65.71 17.98
CA MET A 146 -24.68 65.29 17.52
C MET A 146 -25.43 64.50 18.62
N ASN A 147 -24.78 64.13 19.70
CA ASN A 147 -25.38 63.38 20.78
C ASN A 147 -26.05 64.33 21.81
N GLU A 148 -27.22 63.95 22.28
CA GLU A 148 -27.95 64.69 23.33
C GLU A 148 -27.34 64.54 24.72
N THR A 149 -26.63 63.41 24.93
CA THR A 149 -25.98 63.07 26.22
C THR A 149 -24.52 62.82 26.01
N SER A 150 -23.70 63.17 27.01
CA SER A 150 -22.25 62.99 27.02
C SER A 150 -21.80 62.63 28.42
N ASP A 151 -20.88 61.66 28.57
CA ASP A 151 -20.21 61.35 29.84
C ASP A 151 -19.21 62.45 30.27
N GLY A 152 -19.17 63.54 29.50
CA GLY A 152 -18.28 64.66 29.74
C GLY A 152 -16.89 64.50 29.15
N LYS A 153 -16.15 65.58 29.20
CA LYS A 153 -14.81 65.68 28.64
C LYS A 153 -13.88 64.64 29.23
N ARG A 154 -13.12 63.94 28.38
CA ARG A 154 -12.00 63.04 28.77
C ARG A 154 -10.68 63.65 28.31
N THR A 155 -9.69 63.64 29.20
CA THR A 155 -8.36 64.19 28.93
C THR A 155 -7.30 63.13 29.23
N TYR A 156 -6.52 62.79 28.20
CA TYR A 156 -5.43 61.86 28.31
C TYR A 156 -4.11 62.63 28.26
N THR A 157 -3.26 62.41 29.25
CA THR A 157 -1.95 63.06 29.38
C THR A 157 -0.85 62.05 29.07
N ILE A 158 -0.01 62.37 28.10
CA ILE A 158 1.08 61.53 27.66
C ILE A 158 2.40 62.24 27.93
N ASN A 159 3.18 61.73 28.90
CA ASN A 159 4.51 62.22 29.22
C ASN A 159 5.54 61.55 28.34
N VAL A 160 6.25 62.29 27.51
CA VAL A 160 7.26 61.77 26.60
C VAL A 160 8.60 61.70 27.34
N VAL A 161 9.22 60.55 27.36
CA VAL A 161 10.58 60.32 27.89
C VAL A 161 11.47 59.65 26.84
N TYR A 162 12.73 60.02 26.83
CA TYR A 162 13.70 59.34 25.98
C TYR A 162 14.25 58.13 26.74
N GLY A 163 14.34 56.99 26.03
CA GLY A 163 14.84 55.79 26.63
C GLY A 163 14.92 54.63 25.62
N GLU A 164 15.44 53.56 26.08
CA GLU A 164 15.44 52.32 25.28
C GLU A 164 14.01 51.79 25.17
N VAL A 165 13.55 51.59 23.95
CA VAL A 165 12.24 50.99 23.67
C VAL A 165 12.45 49.50 23.47
N LYS A 166 12.10 48.72 24.49
CA LYS A 166 12.13 47.27 24.44
C LYS A 166 10.90 46.72 23.74
N SER A 167 11.12 45.76 22.87
CA SER A 167 10.04 45.04 22.16
C SER A 167 9.22 44.19 23.13
N ASP A 168 7.91 44.16 22.98
CA ASP A 168 6.99 43.25 23.65
C ASP A 168 6.53 42.11 22.68
N ASP A 169 7.15 42.02 21.53
CA ASP A 169 6.84 40.96 20.56
C ASP A 169 7.43 39.62 21.02
N ALA A 170 6.56 38.77 21.57
CA ALA A 170 6.82 37.40 21.91
C ALA A 170 6.21 36.44 20.85
N GLY A 171 6.04 36.92 19.61
CA GLY A 171 5.44 36.20 18.52
C GLY A 171 6.36 35.12 17.89
N VAL A 172 5.72 34.19 17.19
CA VAL A 172 6.37 33.12 16.45
C VAL A 172 6.03 33.28 14.96
N ALA A 173 7.06 33.32 14.11
CA ALA A 173 6.91 33.43 12.67
C ALA A 173 6.62 32.05 12.01
N SER A 174 7.28 30.99 12.48
CA SER A 174 7.04 29.62 12.01
C SER A 174 7.46 28.58 13.04
N VAL A 175 6.84 27.42 12.98
CA VAL A 175 7.19 26.22 13.75
C VAL A 175 7.28 25.05 12.77
N LYS A 176 8.42 24.34 12.78
CA LYS A 176 8.57 23.05 12.08
C LYS A 176 8.90 21.97 13.09
N VAL A 177 8.41 20.77 12.85
CA VAL A 177 8.74 19.59 13.64
C VAL A 177 9.22 18.49 12.68
N ALA A 178 10.42 18.00 12.90
CA ALA A 178 11.07 17.03 12.01
C ALA A 178 11.03 17.48 10.52
N GLY A 179 11.24 18.79 10.29
CA GLY A 179 11.23 19.41 8.95
C GLY A 179 9.84 19.69 8.36
N VAL A 180 8.74 19.25 9.01
CA VAL A 180 7.37 19.49 8.56
C VAL A 180 6.81 20.75 9.20
N GLU A 181 6.25 21.66 8.39
CA GLU A 181 5.64 22.90 8.85
C GLU A 181 4.38 22.62 9.68
N ALA A 182 4.30 23.18 10.88
CA ALA A 182 3.14 23.07 11.74
C ALA A 182 2.10 24.14 11.38
N ALA A 183 0.85 23.74 11.22
CA ALA A 183 -0.26 24.65 10.99
C ALA A 183 -0.71 25.33 12.27
N ALA A 184 -1.18 26.58 12.18
CA ALA A 184 -1.82 27.26 13.30
C ALA A 184 -3.06 26.49 13.75
N GLY A 185 -3.17 26.23 15.03
CA GLY A 185 -4.31 25.57 15.64
C GLY A 185 -5.52 26.49 15.81
N THR A 186 -6.62 25.95 16.29
CA THR A 186 -7.85 26.71 16.56
C THR A 186 -7.79 27.50 17.86
N ALA A 187 -6.97 27.08 18.81
CA ALA A 187 -6.73 27.81 20.05
C ALA A 187 -5.64 28.87 19.84
N GLU A 188 -5.72 29.97 20.62
CA GLU A 188 -4.69 30.98 20.60
C GLU A 188 -3.32 30.40 20.99
N ASN A 189 -2.27 30.79 20.29
CA ASN A 189 -0.89 30.33 20.50
C ASN A 189 -0.72 28.81 20.45
N SER A 190 -1.48 28.15 19.56
CA SER A 190 -1.39 26.72 19.34
C SER A 190 -1.01 26.38 17.89
N PHE A 191 -0.29 25.27 17.74
CA PHE A 191 0.09 24.69 16.47
C PHE A 191 -0.26 23.20 16.44
N SER A 192 -0.45 22.65 15.26
CA SER A 192 -0.62 21.22 15.07
C SER A 192 0.18 20.73 13.85
N VAL A 193 0.73 19.54 13.95
CA VAL A 193 1.48 18.91 12.89
C VAL A 193 1.21 17.41 12.90
N THR A 194 1.06 16.82 11.69
CA THR A 194 0.99 15.37 11.52
C THR A 194 2.27 14.92 10.83
N LEU A 195 2.96 13.97 11.43
CA LEU A 195 4.24 13.43 10.97
C LEU A 195 4.04 12.03 10.40
N PRO A 196 4.92 11.59 9.48
CA PRO A 196 4.97 10.21 9.02
C PRO A 196 5.09 9.21 10.16
N ALA A 197 4.61 8.00 9.95
CA ALA A 197 4.73 6.92 10.92
C ALA A 197 6.21 6.63 11.22
N GLY A 198 6.47 6.19 12.46
CA GLY A 198 7.84 5.91 12.90
C GLY A 198 8.73 7.14 13.14
N THR A 199 8.22 8.37 12.92
CA THR A 199 8.98 9.59 13.23
C THR A 199 9.19 9.71 14.73
N GLU A 200 10.45 9.70 15.17
CA GLU A 200 10.83 9.93 16.54
C GLU A 200 10.89 11.45 16.80
N VAL A 201 10.12 11.93 17.79
CA VAL A 201 10.02 13.36 18.10
C VAL A 201 10.69 13.65 19.42
N THR A 202 11.75 14.45 19.35
CA THR A 202 12.52 14.96 20.48
C THR A 202 12.48 16.50 20.50
N ALA A 203 13.02 17.13 21.51
CA ALA A 203 13.14 18.59 21.55
C ALA A 203 13.96 19.14 20.35
N ASP A 204 14.96 18.39 19.89
CA ASP A 204 15.81 18.77 18.76
C ASP A 204 15.09 18.65 17.41
N SER A 205 13.91 18.02 17.37
CA SER A 205 13.10 17.93 16.15
C SER A 205 12.39 19.26 15.82
N PHE A 206 12.43 20.25 16.73
CA PHE A 206 11.71 21.52 16.56
C PHE A 206 12.62 22.60 16.00
N GLU A 207 12.18 23.23 14.92
CA GLU A 207 12.74 24.47 14.38
C GLU A 207 11.73 25.59 14.57
N ILE A 208 12.01 26.51 15.49
CA ILE A 208 11.11 27.62 15.85
C ILE A 208 11.76 28.93 15.44
N THR A 209 11.09 29.67 14.56
CA THR A 209 11.52 31.00 14.13
C THR A 209 10.69 32.06 14.86
N LEU A 210 11.35 32.92 15.61
CA LEU A 210 10.72 34.00 16.36
C LEU A 210 10.42 35.18 15.42
N SER A 211 9.33 35.93 15.72
CA SER A 211 8.98 37.16 15.01
C SER A 211 9.96 38.28 15.29
N ASP A 212 10.45 38.40 16.55
CA ASP A 212 11.47 39.34 16.97
C ASP A 212 12.78 38.62 17.29
N SER A 213 13.85 39.04 16.63
CA SER A 213 15.22 38.47 16.83
C SER A 213 15.80 38.72 18.22
N LYS A 214 15.23 39.65 19.00
CA LYS A 214 15.62 39.95 20.37
C LYS A 214 14.85 39.15 21.44
N ALA A 215 13.78 38.47 21.02
CA ALA A 215 13.05 37.56 21.89
C ALA A 215 13.88 36.30 22.17
N THR A 216 13.63 35.66 23.28
CA THR A 216 14.30 34.42 23.69
C THR A 216 13.33 33.27 23.77
N LEU A 217 13.81 32.06 23.36
CA LEU A 217 13.06 30.83 23.37
C LEU A 217 13.45 29.96 24.57
N THR A 218 12.47 29.41 25.27
CA THR A 218 12.65 28.39 26.31
C THR A 218 11.81 27.18 25.99
N GLY A 219 12.41 25.99 25.96
CA GLY A 219 11.81 24.75 25.49
C GLY A 219 12.30 24.41 24.07
N PRO A 220 11.65 23.50 23.32
CA PRO A 220 10.37 22.84 23.64
C PRO A 220 10.49 21.72 24.67
N ALA A 221 9.42 21.45 25.38
CA ALA A 221 9.31 20.37 26.33
C ALA A 221 7.97 19.64 26.19
N LYS A 222 8.01 18.31 26.31
CA LYS A 222 6.81 17.47 26.22
C LYS A 222 6.13 17.36 27.57
N GLY A 223 4.84 17.71 27.65
CA GLY A 223 4.00 17.58 28.83
C GLY A 223 3.54 16.13 29.08
N GLU A 224 2.94 15.89 30.25
CA GLU A 224 2.39 14.57 30.62
C GLU A 224 1.21 14.16 29.72
N ASP A 225 0.51 15.13 29.15
CA ASP A 225 -0.58 14.95 28.16
C ASP A 225 -0.08 14.64 26.74
N GLY A 226 1.24 14.61 26.54
CA GLY A 226 1.85 14.39 25.24
C GLY A 226 1.96 15.64 24.36
N VAL A 227 1.42 16.78 24.82
CA VAL A 227 1.51 18.07 24.11
C VAL A 227 2.88 18.71 24.37
N TRP A 228 3.48 19.23 23.32
CA TRP A 228 4.73 19.98 23.44
C TRP A 228 4.45 21.45 23.74
N THR A 229 5.26 22.04 24.60
CA THR A 229 5.15 23.45 24.98
C THR A 229 6.49 24.15 24.91
N PHE A 230 6.48 25.39 24.46
CA PHE A 230 7.63 26.29 24.54
C PHE A 230 7.18 27.72 24.92
N THR A 231 8.08 28.50 25.48
CA THR A 231 7.79 29.88 25.88
C THR A 231 8.72 30.83 25.15
N VAL A 232 8.13 31.85 24.53
CA VAL A 232 8.86 32.99 23.96
C VAL A 232 8.77 34.15 24.91
N THR A 233 9.91 34.72 25.28
CA THR A 233 10.01 35.89 26.13
C THR A 233 10.57 37.05 25.33
N ALA A 234 9.78 38.10 25.17
CA ALA A 234 10.17 39.35 24.52
C ALA A 234 11.24 40.08 25.30
N GLU A 235 11.87 41.07 24.67
CA GLU A 235 12.94 41.90 25.26
C GLU A 235 12.50 42.63 26.55
N ASP A 236 11.21 42.99 26.65
CA ASP A 236 10.65 43.68 27.84
C ASP A 236 10.25 42.73 28.97
N GLY A 237 10.36 41.40 28.76
CA GLY A 237 9.98 40.38 29.71
C GLY A 237 8.56 39.85 29.53
N THR A 238 7.82 40.34 28.54
CA THR A 238 6.51 39.75 28.18
C THR A 238 6.73 38.33 27.70
N ALA A 239 6.02 37.36 28.31
CA ALA A 239 6.19 35.94 27.96
C ALA A 239 4.87 35.36 27.44
N VAL A 240 4.97 34.58 26.35
CA VAL A 240 3.86 33.83 25.74
C VAL A 240 4.25 32.38 25.64
N THR A 241 3.37 31.52 26.16
CA THR A 241 3.54 30.05 26.01
C THR A 241 2.74 29.56 24.84
N TYR A 242 3.41 28.78 24.02
CA TYR A 242 2.85 28.12 22.84
C TYR A 242 2.71 26.63 23.08
N THR A 243 1.70 26.03 22.44
CA THR A 243 1.48 24.57 22.44
C THR A 243 1.60 24.01 21.04
N VAL A 244 2.19 22.81 20.94
CA VAL A 244 2.28 22.10 19.67
C VAL A 244 1.74 20.68 19.87
N THR A 245 0.63 20.38 19.21
CA THR A 245 0.10 19.03 19.13
C THR A 245 0.78 18.30 17.99
N VAL A 246 1.55 17.27 18.33
CA VAL A 246 2.23 16.43 17.35
C VAL A 246 1.51 15.09 17.27
N THR A 247 0.97 14.78 16.11
CA THR A 247 0.38 13.48 15.78
C THR A 247 1.35 12.73 14.87
N VAL A 248 1.80 11.56 15.29
CA VAL A 248 2.56 10.64 14.42
C VAL A 248 1.57 9.62 13.87
N LYS A 249 1.50 9.47 12.54
CA LYS A 249 0.63 8.48 11.91
C LYS A 249 0.98 7.08 12.42
N GLU A 250 -0.01 6.23 12.60
CA GLU A 250 0.21 4.81 12.79
C GLU A 250 0.39 4.14 11.42
N ALA A 251 1.49 3.41 11.26
CA ALA A 251 1.70 2.63 10.05
C ALA A 251 0.73 1.44 10.05
N LYS A 252 -0.01 1.29 8.97
CA LYS A 252 -0.76 0.07 8.67
C LYS A 252 0.11 -0.85 7.83
N THR A 253 0.06 -2.13 8.11
CA THR A 253 0.79 -3.13 7.35
C THR A 253 -0.20 -4.07 6.67
N ILE A 254 0.03 -4.35 5.41
CA ILE A 254 -0.73 -5.31 4.62
C ILE A 254 0.22 -6.32 3.97
N HIS A 255 -0.35 -7.43 3.51
CA HIS A 255 0.30 -8.28 2.53
C HIS A 255 -0.19 -7.93 1.13
N ALA A 256 0.74 -7.80 0.20
CA ALA A 256 0.43 -7.59 -1.20
C ALA A 256 1.28 -8.54 -2.07
N THR A 257 0.79 -8.87 -3.25
CA THR A 257 1.58 -9.59 -4.25
C THR A 257 2.13 -8.59 -5.25
N ILE A 258 3.45 -8.56 -5.39
CA ILE A 258 4.15 -7.67 -6.32
C ILE A 258 4.69 -8.49 -7.50
N SER A 259 4.57 -7.96 -8.71
CA SER A 259 5.34 -8.41 -9.86
C SER A 259 5.90 -7.23 -10.64
N MET A 260 6.99 -7.48 -11.36
CA MET A 260 7.58 -6.50 -12.27
C MET A 260 7.94 -7.21 -13.57
N GLN A 261 7.53 -6.68 -14.71
CA GLN A 261 7.87 -7.24 -16.00
C GLN A 261 8.34 -6.17 -17.00
N ALA A 262 9.25 -6.57 -17.86
CA ALA A 262 9.72 -5.79 -18.99
C ALA A 262 9.89 -6.72 -20.19
N GLU A 263 9.42 -6.28 -21.33
CA GLU A 263 9.40 -7.11 -22.54
C GLU A 263 8.69 -8.47 -22.27
N ASN A 264 9.29 -9.57 -22.67
CA ASN A 264 8.76 -10.92 -22.45
C ASN A 264 9.44 -11.62 -21.27
N MET A 265 9.56 -10.95 -20.13
CA MET A 265 10.27 -11.45 -18.95
C MET A 265 9.72 -10.86 -17.65
N PHE A 266 9.63 -11.65 -16.62
CA PHE A 266 9.41 -11.16 -15.26
C PHE A 266 10.75 -10.78 -14.62
N ILE A 267 10.97 -9.48 -14.38
CA ILE A 267 12.10 -8.99 -13.58
C ILE A 267 11.92 -9.44 -12.13
N MET A 268 10.66 -9.44 -11.65
CA MET A 268 10.25 -10.02 -10.38
C MET A 268 8.97 -10.83 -10.62
N VAL A 269 9.04 -12.13 -10.37
CA VAL A 269 7.85 -12.99 -10.40
C VAL A 269 6.88 -12.60 -9.28
N PRO A 270 5.56 -12.83 -9.42
CA PRO A 270 4.59 -12.53 -8.39
C PRO A 270 5.01 -13.05 -7.04
N THR A 271 5.34 -12.14 -6.15
CA THR A 271 5.90 -12.42 -4.82
C THR A 271 5.05 -11.75 -3.75
N ARG A 272 4.56 -12.53 -2.79
CA ARG A 272 3.79 -12.01 -1.66
C ARG A 272 4.71 -11.43 -0.61
N VAL A 273 4.49 -10.18 -0.25
CA VAL A 273 5.34 -9.41 0.66
C VAL A 273 4.51 -8.60 1.66
N GLU A 274 5.12 -8.26 2.77
CA GLU A 274 4.56 -7.32 3.74
C GLU A 274 4.97 -5.89 3.35
N VAL A 275 3.99 -4.98 3.31
CA VAL A 275 4.16 -3.56 2.94
C VAL A 275 3.55 -2.67 4.00
N SER A 276 4.29 -1.66 4.42
CA SER A 276 3.85 -0.66 5.40
C SER A 276 3.38 0.62 4.69
N SER A 277 2.32 1.24 5.19
CA SER A 277 1.70 2.46 4.64
C SER A 277 2.52 3.75 4.82
N ASP A 278 3.67 3.66 5.42
CA ASP A 278 4.59 4.78 5.60
C ASP A 278 5.87 4.62 4.78
N LEU A 279 5.94 3.55 3.97
CA LEU A 279 7.20 3.17 3.33
C LEU A 279 7.68 4.24 2.34
N ALA A 280 6.80 4.74 1.49
CA ALA A 280 7.11 5.82 0.56
C ALA A 280 7.55 7.10 1.30
N GLU A 281 6.84 7.48 2.36
CA GLU A 281 7.17 8.65 3.17
C GLU A 281 8.52 8.49 3.89
N ARG A 282 8.87 7.29 4.37
CA ARG A 282 10.21 7.02 4.97
C ARG A 282 11.36 7.28 4.01
N TYR A 283 11.14 6.97 2.74
CA TYR A 283 12.09 7.32 1.67
C TYR A 283 11.96 8.77 1.19
N GLY A 284 10.99 9.55 1.73
CA GLY A 284 10.77 10.96 1.40
C GLY A 284 10.09 11.17 0.05
N TYR A 285 9.24 10.26 -0.37
CA TYR A 285 8.26 10.47 -1.43
C TYR A 285 6.96 11.02 -0.84
N ALA A 286 6.25 11.84 -1.61
CA ALA A 286 4.90 12.25 -1.26
C ALA A 286 3.93 11.10 -1.53
N ASP A 287 3.10 10.78 -0.53
CA ASP A 287 2.03 9.79 -0.63
C ASP A 287 0.69 10.44 -0.32
N ASP A 288 -0.26 10.29 -1.23
CA ASP A 288 -1.60 10.89 -1.13
C ASP A 288 -2.62 9.94 -0.46
N VAL A 289 -2.28 8.67 -0.23
CA VAL A 289 -3.11 7.71 0.51
C VAL A 289 -2.95 7.94 1.99
N THR A 290 -3.94 8.56 2.62
CA THR A 290 -3.86 9.00 4.02
C THR A 290 -4.14 7.90 5.04
N ASP A 291 -4.80 6.82 4.66
CA ASP A 291 -5.25 5.76 5.57
C ASP A 291 -5.15 4.37 4.91
N GLY A 292 -3.93 3.92 4.66
CA GLY A 292 -3.66 2.63 4.02
C GLY A 292 -2.36 2.63 3.23
N VAL A 293 -2.08 1.52 2.60
CA VAL A 293 -0.90 1.32 1.74
C VAL A 293 -1.23 1.81 0.33
N SER A 294 -0.32 2.54 -0.28
CA SER A 294 -0.40 3.00 -1.66
C SER A 294 0.35 2.05 -2.62
N ALA A 295 0.03 2.13 -3.90
CA ALA A 295 0.84 1.45 -4.92
C ALA A 295 2.29 1.98 -4.97
N LEU A 296 2.52 3.22 -4.50
CA LEU A 296 3.86 3.76 -4.34
C LEU A 296 4.63 3.08 -3.22
N ASP A 297 3.99 2.81 -2.06
CA ASP A 297 4.61 2.00 -1.00
C ASP A 297 5.05 0.63 -1.53
N VAL A 298 4.18 0.01 -2.36
CA VAL A 298 4.47 -1.28 -2.98
C VAL A 298 5.64 -1.18 -3.96
N LEU A 299 5.74 -0.10 -4.75
CA LEU A 299 6.88 0.12 -5.66
C LEU A 299 8.18 0.38 -4.91
N VAL A 300 8.12 1.13 -3.81
CA VAL A 300 9.28 1.32 -2.92
C VAL A 300 9.71 -0.02 -2.31
N LYS A 301 8.75 -0.86 -1.90
CA LYS A 301 9.03 -2.22 -1.41
C LYS A 301 9.72 -3.09 -2.46
N TYR A 302 9.28 -3.01 -3.71
CA TYR A 302 9.95 -3.68 -4.82
C TYR A 302 11.43 -3.25 -4.91
N HIS A 303 11.73 -1.95 -4.81
CA HIS A 303 13.12 -1.46 -4.87
C HIS A 303 13.94 -1.89 -3.65
N GLU A 304 13.35 -1.92 -2.44
CA GLU A 304 14.02 -2.49 -1.25
C GLU A 304 14.43 -3.94 -1.48
N LEU A 305 13.54 -4.75 -2.06
CA LEU A 305 13.80 -6.17 -2.30
C LEU A 305 14.83 -6.39 -3.42
N THR A 306 14.80 -5.54 -4.43
CA THR A 306 15.66 -5.69 -5.61
C THR A 306 17.08 -5.18 -5.37
N PHE A 307 17.24 -4.05 -4.70
CA PHE A 307 18.53 -3.35 -4.53
C PHE A 307 19.09 -3.44 -3.11
N GLY A 308 18.29 -3.91 -2.14
CA GLY A 308 18.74 -4.12 -0.76
C GLY A 308 19.34 -2.87 -0.13
N GLU A 309 20.57 -3.00 0.40
CA GLU A 309 21.28 -1.93 1.10
C GLU A 309 21.68 -0.75 0.20
N ASP A 310 21.68 -0.92 -1.11
CA ASP A 310 22.00 0.15 -2.06
C ASP A 310 20.84 1.14 -2.24
N PHE A 311 19.59 0.72 -1.96
CA PHE A 311 18.41 1.57 -2.01
C PHE A 311 18.14 2.22 -0.65
N THR A 312 18.57 3.46 -0.49
CA THR A 312 18.41 4.23 0.74
C THR A 312 17.67 5.55 0.47
N LYS A 313 17.31 6.27 1.52
CA LYS A 313 16.71 7.60 1.40
C LYS A 313 17.59 8.57 0.61
N ASP A 314 18.92 8.45 0.73
CA ASP A 314 19.87 9.36 0.08
C ASP A 314 20.17 8.94 -1.36
N SER A 315 20.18 7.63 -1.67
CA SER A 315 20.46 7.07 -3.01
C SER A 315 19.21 6.75 -3.84
N LYS A 316 18.01 6.88 -3.26
CA LYS A 316 16.75 6.49 -3.92
C LYS A 316 16.58 7.06 -5.32
N SER A 317 17.02 8.30 -5.54
CA SER A 317 16.89 8.99 -6.83
C SER A 317 17.76 8.38 -7.94
N ASP A 318 18.72 7.54 -7.59
CA ASP A 318 19.50 6.79 -8.57
C ASP A 318 18.71 5.61 -9.13
N TYR A 319 17.66 5.15 -8.43
CA TYR A 319 16.84 3.98 -8.77
C TYR A 319 15.40 4.32 -9.10
N LEU A 320 14.77 5.23 -8.34
CA LEU A 320 13.37 5.59 -8.45
C LEU A 320 13.18 7.10 -8.35
N VAL A 321 12.60 7.71 -9.39
CA VAL A 321 12.22 9.11 -9.38
C VAL A 321 10.72 9.25 -9.63
N VAL A 322 10.02 9.80 -8.62
CA VAL A 322 8.60 10.11 -8.66
C VAL A 322 8.42 11.61 -8.49
N SER A 323 7.71 12.25 -9.40
CA SER A 323 7.42 13.68 -9.36
C SER A 323 5.95 13.93 -9.64
N ASN A 324 5.23 14.51 -8.67
CA ASN A 324 3.79 14.75 -8.74
C ASN A 324 3.00 13.46 -9.13
N GLY A 325 3.37 12.33 -8.55
CA GLY A 325 2.77 11.03 -8.83
C GLY A 325 3.17 10.41 -10.18
N THR A 326 3.96 11.11 -10.99
CA THR A 326 4.49 10.58 -12.26
C THR A 326 5.86 9.96 -12.03
N ILE A 327 6.03 8.74 -12.51
CA ILE A 327 7.31 8.00 -12.43
C ILE A 327 8.11 8.31 -13.67
N THR A 328 9.37 8.69 -13.49
CA THR A 328 10.29 9.05 -14.58
C THR A 328 11.58 8.23 -14.58
N THR A 329 11.86 7.51 -13.51
CA THR A 329 12.99 6.58 -13.40
C THR A 329 12.55 5.38 -12.57
N VAL A 330 12.82 4.19 -13.05
CA VAL A 330 12.61 2.90 -12.38
C VAL A 330 13.83 2.03 -12.63
N ASN A 331 14.29 1.29 -11.62
CA ASN A 331 15.49 0.45 -11.71
C ASN A 331 16.76 1.20 -12.17
N GLY A 332 16.82 2.50 -11.93
CA GLY A 332 17.92 3.36 -12.37
C GLY A 332 17.81 3.86 -13.81
N GLU A 333 16.82 3.40 -14.56
CA GLU A 333 16.63 3.76 -15.96
C GLU A 333 15.51 4.79 -16.12
N LYS A 334 15.79 5.84 -16.90
CA LYS A 334 14.76 6.84 -17.25
C LYS A 334 13.76 6.24 -18.23
N THR A 335 12.50 6.39 -17.92
CA THR A 335 11.42 5.84 -18.73
C THR A 335 10.19 6.73 -18.75
N SER A 336 9.45 6.68 -19.85
CA SER A 336 8.05 7.15 -19.97
C SER A 336 7.09 5.99 -20.24
N ALA A 337 7.62 4.77 -20.31
CA ALA A 337 6.89 3.56 -20.69
C ALA A 337 6.44 2.72 -19.48
N PHE A 338 6.63 3.20 -18.25
CA PHE A 338 6.26 2.47 -17.04
C PHE A 338 4.78 2.67 -16.70
N SER A 339 4.12 1.58 -16.30
CA SER A 339 2.74 1.59 -15.82
C SER A 339 2.52 0.50 -14.76
N PHE A 340 1.31 0.42 -14.22
CA PHE A 340 0.96 -0.55 -13.19
C PHE A 340 -0.54 -0.84 -13.20
N ALA A 341 -0.89 -2.06 -12.80
CA ALA A 341 -2.26 -2.49 -12.54
C ALA A 341 -2.42 -2.86 -11.06
N VAL A 342 -3.59 -2.66 -10.49
CA VAL A 342 -3.96 -3.09 -9.15
C VAL A 342 -5.15 -4.04 -9.24
N ASN A 343 -4.99 -5.26 -8.72
CA ASN A 343 -5.98 -6.33 -8.81
C ASN A 343 -6.42 -6.62 -10.27
N GLY A 344 -5.48 -6.51 -11.19
CA GLY A 344 -5.72 -6.77 -12.61
C GLY A 344 -6.50 -5.69 -13.34
N GLU A 345 -6.69 -4.54 -12.73
CA GLU A 345 -7.42 -3.41 -13.32
C GLU A 345 -6.54 -2.17 -13.42
N PHE A 346 -6.85 -1.35 -14.42
CA PHE A 346 -6.28 -0.03 -14.53
C PHE A 346 -6.70 0.81 -13.33
N PRO A 347 -5.79 1.57 -12.66
CA PRO A 347 -6.16 2.38 -11.53
C PRO A 347 -7.17 3.46 -11.94
N CYS A 348 -8.40 3.29 -11.46
CA CYS A 348 -9.50 4.23 -11.65
C CYS A 348 -9.38 5.42 -10.71
N ASP A 349 -10.24 6.42 -10.88
CA ASP A 349 -10.37 7.49 -9.90
C ASP A 349 -10.92 6.96 -8.56
N LYS A 350 -10.85 7.75 -7.50
CA LYS A 350 -11.27 7.38 -6.14
C LYS A 350 -12.73 6.90 -6.02
N ASN A 351 -13.55 7.20 -7.02
CA ASN A 351 -14.96 6.81 -7.05
C ASN A 351 -15.17 5.54 -7.86
N GLY A 352 -14.11 4.99 -8.49
CA GLY A 352 -14.21 3.87 -9.42
C GLY A 352 -14.98 4.22 -10.70
N GLU A 353 -15.03 5.51 -11.05
CA GLU A 353 -15.75 5.97 -12.23
C GLU A 353 -14.89 5.83 -13.48
N TYR A 354 -15.49 5.30 -14.53
CA TYR A 354 -14.88 5.15 -15.84
C TYR A 354 -15.11 6.38 -16.72
N ASN A 355 -14.06 6.81 -17.41
CA ASN A 355 -14.18 7.84 -18.43
C ASN A 355 -14.72 7.23 -19.73
N THR A 356 -15.95 7.52 -20.06
CA THR A 356 -16.65 6.98 -21.25
C THR A 356 -16.17 7.55 -22.59
N GLN A 357 -15.29 8.56 -22.59
CA GLN A 357 -14.85 9.21 -23.82
C GLN A 357 -13.46 8.82 -24.28
N TYR A 358 -12.49 8.64 -23.36
CA TYR A 358 -11.09 8.42 -23.70
C TYR A 358 -10.42 7.29 -22.91
N GLY A 359 -11.18 6.56 -22.12
CA GLY A 359 -10.71 5.33 -21.51
C GLY A 359 -9.81 5.45 -20.29
N TYR A 360 -9.36 6.62 -19.86
CA TYR A 360 -8.61 6.67 -18.61
C TYR A 360 -8.96 7.89 -17.75
N THR A 361 -9.01 7.66 -16.47
CA THR A 361 -9.01 8.66 -15.41
C THR A 361 -8.01 8.21 -14.38
N GLY A 362 -6.72 8.25 -14.72
CA GLY A 362 -5.73 7.59 -13.90
C GLY A 362 -5.56 8.24 -12.53
N TYR A 363 -5.61 7.44 -11.50
CA TYR A 363 -4.89 7.73 -10.28
C TYR A 363 -3.41 7.60 -10.53
N THR A 364 -2.67 8.52 -9.95
CA THR A 364 -1.23 8.37 -9.85
C THR A 364 -0.88 7.24 -8.89
N ILE A 365 0.34 6.77 -8.96
CA ILE A 365 0.79 5.67 -8.08
C ILE A 365 0.71 6.02 -6.59
N SER A 366 0.89 7.32 -6.24
CA SER A 366 0.75 7.80 -4.86
C SER A 366 -0.71 7.95 -4.40
N GLN A 367 -1.67 7.90 -5.32
CA GLN A 367 -3.10 8.06 -5.03
C GLN A 367 -3.87 6.74 -5.05
N THR A 368 -3.24 5.67 -5.51
CA THR A 368 -3.90 4.37 -5.69
C THR A 368 -3.75 3.51 -4.44
N PRO A 369 -4.83 3.24 -3.70
CA PRO A 369 -4.77 2.39 -2.51
C PRO A 369 -4.65 0.91 -2.88
N VAL A 370 -3.94 0.17 -2.04
CA VAL A 370 -3.80 -1.29 -2.12
C VAL A 370 -4.39 -1.91 -0.86
N ALA A 371 -5.30 -2.86 -1.02
CA ALA A 371 -5.93 -3.58 0.09
C ALA A 371 -5.10 -4.80 0.54
N GLU A 372 -5.45 -5.39 1.69
CA GLU A 372 -4.90 -6.68 2.13
C GLU A 372 -5.10 -7.74 1.04
N ASP A 373 -4.07 -8.53 0.79
CA ASP A 373 -3.98 -9.54 -0.27
C ASP A 373 -4.17 -9.01 -1.72
N GLY A 374 -4.06 -7.68 -1.90
CA GLY A 374 -4.10 -7.07 -3.22
C GLY A 374 -2.89 -7.43 -4.09
N THR A 375 -3.05 -7.38 -5.41
CA THR A 375 -1.97 -7.55 -6.37
C THR A 375 -1.60 -6.23 -7.00
N VAL A 376 -0.30 -5.97 -7.14
CA VAL A 376 0.22 -4.81 -7.87
C VAL A 376 1.22 -5.32 -8.91
N GLU A 377 0.87 -5.14 -10.15
CA GLU A 377 1.65 -5.57 -11.28
C GLU A 377 2.28 -4.35 -11.94
N PHE A 378 3.59 -4.30 -11.94
CA PHE A 378 4.37 -3.25 -12.59
C PHE A 378 4.89 -3.75 -13.93
N PHE A 379 4.87 -2.90 -14.94
CA PHE A 379 5.32 -3.29 -16.28
C PHE A 379 5.77 -2.09 -17.10
N PHE A 380 6.54 -2.40 -18.14
CA PHE A 380 6.96 -1.43 -19.16
C PHE A 380 6.25 -1.75 -20.46
N TYR A 381 5.71 -0.71 -21.11
CA TYR A 381 5.17 -0.83 -22.44
C TYR A 381 6.27 -1.21 -23.43
N GLN A 382 5.99 -2.19 -24.28
CA GLN A 382 6.84 -2.58 -25.40
C GLN A 382 6.65 -1.60 -26.57
N ASP A 383 5.40 -1.21 -26.84
CA ASP A 383 5.10 -0.13 -27.78
C ASP A 383 5.20 1.23 -27.09
N THR A 384 6.36 1.87 -27.17
CA THR A 384 6.60 3.21 -26.61
C THR A 384 6.11 4.35 -27.51
N SER A 385 5.58 4.04 -28.71
CA SER A 385 5.11 5.03 -29.68
C SER A 385 3.63 5.36 -29.51
N MET A 386 2.81 4.32 -29.31
CA MET A 386 1.35 4.46 -29.20
C MET A 386 0.78 3.82 -27.93
N TYR A 387 1.60 3.10 -27.15
CA TYR A 387 1.19 2.41 -25.92
C TYR A 387 0.04 1.42 -26.14
N MET A 388 0.11 0.63 -27.23
CA MET A 388 -0.95 -0.28 -27.66
C MET A 388 -0.80 -1.70 -27.09
N ASP A 389 -0.11 -1.86 -25.99
CA ASP A 389 0.08 -3.14 -25.33
C ASP A 389 -1.19 -3.59 -24.61
N TYR A 390 -1.47 -4.89 -24.66
CA TYR A 390 -2.65 -5.48 -24.04
C TYR A 390 -2.33 -6.03 -22.66
N TYR A 391 -3.16 -5.70 -21.68
CA TYR A 391 -3.20 -6.37 -20.38
C TYR A 391 -4.02 -7.66 -20.55
N THR A 392 -3.45 -8.82 -20.20
CA THR A 392 -3.99 -10.13 -20.51
C THR A 392 -4.12 -11.04 -19.30
N TRP A 393 -5.02 -12.00 -19.36
CA TRP A 393 -5.22 -13.05 -18.37
C TRP A 393 -5.73 -14.34 -19.02
N PHE A 394 -5.48 -15.47 -18.36
CA PHE A 394 -6.05 -16.75 -18.77
C PHE A 394 -7.51 -16.87 -18.33
N THR A 395 -8.29 -17.57 -19.14
CA THR A 395 -9.70 -17.89 -18.83
C THR A 395 -9.95 -19.40 -18.90
N ASP A 396 -11.05 -19.82 -18.28
CA ASP A 396 -11.64 -21.12 -18.56
C ASP A 396 -12.33 -21.12 -19.95
N THR A 397 -12.94 -22.24 -20.32
CA THR A 397 -13.66 -22.40 -21.60
C THR A 397 -14.96 -21.58 -21.68
N ASP A 398 -15.45 -21.05 -20.56
CA ASP A 398 -16.65 -20.23 -20.46
C ASP A 398 -16.29 -18.71 -20.44
N GLY A 399 -15.00 -18.37 -20.49
CA GLY A 399 -14.49 -17.01 -20.49
C GLY A 399 -14.29 -16.39 -19.09
N ASN A 400 -14.38 -17.17 -18.02
CA ASN A 400 -14.12 -16.66 -16.67
C ASN A 400 -12.61 -16.59 -16.41
N ARG A 401 -12.13 -15.47 -15.85
CA ARG A 401 -10.74 -15.28 -15.47
C ARG A 401 -10.28 -16.34 -14.46
N LEU A 402 -9.08 -16.85 -14.64
CA LEU A 402 -8.43 -17.83 -13.79
C LEU A 402 -7.30 -17.19 -13.00
N ASP A 403 -7.34 -17.32 -11.67
CA ASP A 403 -6.23 -16.94 -10.78
C ASP A 403 -5.31 -18.13 -10.47
N THR A 404 -5.83 -19.35 -10.50
CA THR A 404 -5.12 -20.62 -10.34
C THR A 404 -5.82 -21.71 -11.13
N PHE A 405 -5.09 -22.77 -11.48
CA PHE A 405 -5.67 -23.92 -12.15
C PHE A 405 -5.15 -25.23 -11.54
N THR A 406 -6.00 -26.25 -11.46
CA THR A 406 -5.61 -27.56 -10.97
C THR A 406 -6.04 -28.64 -11.98
N VAL A 407 -5.11 -29.51 -12.33
CA VAL A 407 -5.33 -30.62 -13.28
C VAL A 407 -4.57 -31.84 -12.83
N GLN A 408 -4.98 -33.02 -13.33
CA GLN A 408 -4.29 -34.28 -13.10
C GLN A 408 -3.22 -34.54 -14.16
N ALA A 409 -2.09 -35.08 -13.77
CA ALA A 409 -1.03 -35.50 -14.70
C ALA A 409 -1.57 -36.43 -15.77
N GLY A 410 -1.19 -36.18 -17.02
CA GLY A 410 -1.61 -36.93 -18.18
C GLY A 410 -3.03 -36.59 -18.69
N THR A 411 -3.70 -35.61 -18.12
CA THR A 411 -5.03 -35.16 -18.56
C THR A 411 -4.89 -33.91 -19.44
N ASP A 412 -5.54 -33.90 -20.59
CA ASP A 412 -5.65 -32.71 -21.42
C ASP A 412 -6.63 -31.72 -20.81
N PHE A 413 -6.29 -30.43 -20.87
CA PHE A 413 -7.13 -29.32 -20.41
C PHE A 413 -7.06 -28.17 -21.42
N THR A 414 -8.13 -27.37 -21.47
CA THR A 414 -8.23 -26.24 -22.40
C THR A 414 -8.34 -24.95 -21.62
N LEU A 415 -7.53 -23.98 -22.02
CA LEU A 415 -7.55 -22.60 -21.52
C LEU A 415 -7.90 -21.65 -22.65
N GLY A 416 -8.58 -20.56 -22.30
CA GLY A 416 -8.73 -19.38 -23.13
C GLY A 416 -7.81 -18.25 -22.66
N MET A 417 -7.82 -17.16 -23.40
CA MET A 417 -7.19 -15.90 -23.02
C MET A 417 -8.13 -14.75 -23.37
N ASP A 418 -8.15 -13.74 -22.49
CA ASP A 418 -8.83 -12.48 -22.72
C ASP A 418 -7.91 -11.32 -22.32
N GLY A 419 -8.26 -10.11 -22.70
CA GLY A 419 -7.48 -8.93 -22.38
C GLY A 419 -8.04 -7.67 -23.00
N TYR A 420 -7.40 -6.56 -22.68
CA TYR A 420 -7.74 -5.28 -23.28
C TYR A 420 -6.48 -4.42 -23.48
N MET A 421 -6.53 -3.57 -24.49
CA MET A 421 -5.49 -2.58 -24.74
C MET A 421 -5.40 -1.64 -23.56
N TYR A 422 -4.32 -1.73 -22.79
CA TYR A 422 -4.25 -1.17 -21.45
C TYR A 422 -4.42 0.35 -21.42
N ALA A 423 -3.67 1.07 -22.25
CA ALA A 423 -3.71 2.54 -22.27
C ALA A 423 -5.04 3.13 -22.76
N TYR A 424 -5.74 2.41 -23.65
CA TYR A 424 -6.97 2.91 -24.28
C TYR A 424 -8.24 2.28 -23.71
N GLY A 425 -8.16 1.03 -23.25
CA GLY A 425 -9.27 0.29 -22.64
C GLY A 425 -9.36 0.45 -21.13
N GLY A 426 -8.28 0.90 -20.49
CA GLY A 426 -8.25 1.18 -19.07
C GLY A 426 -9.25 2.28 -18.72
N GLY A 427 -10.05 2.08 -17.67
CA GLY A 427 -11.12 2.99 -17.30
C GLY A 427 -12.38 2.90 -18.17
N LEU A 428 -12.43 2.07 -19.22
CA LEU A 428 -13.68 1.70 -19.89
C LEU A 428 -14.34 0.53 -19.17
N LYS A 429 -15.66 0.51 -19.17
CA LYS A 429 -16.41 -0.68 -18.77
C LYS A 429 -16.12 -1.84 -19.73
N PRO A 430 -16.15 -3.09 -19.27
CA PRO A 430 -15.86 -4.25 -20.13
C PRO A 430 -16.67 -4.27 -21.42
N GLU A 431 -17.97 -3.95 -21.35
CA GLU A 431 -18.87 -3.88 -22.51
C GLU A 431 -18.51 -2.79 -23.53
N ASP A 432 -17.83 -1.72 -23.08
CA ASP A 432 -17.44 -0.60 -23.93
C ASP A 432 -16.07 -0.86 -24.60
N ARG A 433 -15.25 -1.75 -24.07
CA ARG A 433 -13.91 -2.09 -24.61
C ARG A 433 -14.01 -2.65 -26.02
N VAL A 434 -14.99 -3.49 -26.28
CA VAL A 434 -15.23 -4.09 -27.61
C VAL A 434 -15.58 -3.03 -28.65
N THR A 435 -16.44 -2.09 -28.29
CA THR A 435 -16.90 -1.03 -29.20
C THR A 435 -15.83 0.00 -29.53
N HIS A 436 -14.82 0.14 -28.69
CA HIS A 436 -13.68 1.03 -28.89
C HIS A 436 -12.45 0.34 -29.53
N GLY A 437 -12.56 -0.94 -29.89
CA GLY A 437 -11.45 -1.71 -30.44
C GLY A 437 -10.34 -1.97 -29.41
N ALA A 438 -10.69 -1.93 -28.12
CA ALA A 438 -9.75 -2.15 -27.03
C ALA A 438 -9.70 -3.60 -26.54
N ALA A 439 -10.62 -4.47 -26.99
CA ALA A 439 -10.61 -5.89 -26.66
C ALA A 439 -9.46 -6.62 -27.37
N LEU A 440 -8.87 -7.60 -26.70
CA LEU A 440 -7.84 -8.46 -27.25
C LEU A 440 -8.47 -9.46 -28.24
N ASP A 441 -7.82 -9.66 -29.40
CA ASP A 441 -7.96 -10.85 -30.22
C ASP A 441 -6.77 -11.77 -29.91
N PRO A 442 -6.98 -12.88 -29.16
CA PRO A 442 -5.88 -13.67 -28.64
C PRO A 442 -5.31 -14.70 -29.63
N GLU A 443 -5.75 -14.72 -30.87
CA GLU A 443 -5.23 -15.64 -31.90
C GLU A 443 -3.71 -15.46 -32.07
N ASP A 444 -3.00 -16.57 -32.26
CA ASP A 444 -1.55 -16.64 -32.49
C ASP A 444 -0.65 -16.28 -31.25
N ILE A 445 -1.21 -16.04 -30.10
CA ILE A 445 -0.43 -15.81 -28.87
C ILE A 445 0.23 -17.11 -28.40
N GLN A 446 1.55 -17.07 -28.22
CA GLN A 446 2.38 -18.22 -27.83
C GLN A 446 2.29 -18.48 -26.32
N ILE A 447 1.92 -19.70 -25.92
CA ILE A 447 1.95 -20.13 -24.51
C ILE A 447 3.37 -20.42 -24.08
N CYS A 448 3.69 -20.01 -22.84
CA CYS A 448 4.99 -20.17 -22.22
C CYS A 448 4.88 -20.78 -20.82
N THR A 449 5.95 -21.41 -20.37
CA THR A 449 6.20 -21.66 -18.95
C THR A 449 7.14 -20.59 -18.40
N VAL A 450 7.04 -20.30 -17.09
CA VAL A 450 7.89 -19.32 -16.41
C VAL A 450 8.94 -20.05 -15.58
N GLY A 451 10.20 -19.72 -15.79
CA GLY A 451 11.32 -20.19 -14.97
C GLY A 451 11.40 -19.47 -13.63
N GLU A 452 12.18 -20.01 -12.69
CA GLU A 452 12.44 -19.39 -11.39
C GLU A 452 13.12 -18.01 -11.50
N ASP A 453 13.85 -17.79 -12.59
CA ASP A 453 14.51 -16.52 -12.92
C ASP A 453 13.59 -15.53 -13.67
N GLY A 454 12.30 -15.85 -13.84
CA GLY A 454 11.33 -15.04 -14.56
C GLY A 454 11.36 -15.17 -16.08
N THR A 455 12.25 -16.00 -16.63
CA THR A 455 12.37 -16.22 -18.08
C THR A 455 11.16 -16.97 -18.63
N LEU A 456 10.58 -16.49 -19.73
CA LEU A 456 9.50 -17.15 -20.44
C LEU A 456 10.09 -18.17 -21.45
N THR A 457 9.66 -19.43 -21.32
CA THR A 457 10.05 -20.50 -22.23
C THR A 457 8.83 -20.96 -23.04
N PRO A 458 8.83 -20.79 -24.37
CA PRO A 458 7.72 -21.25 -25.22
C PRO A 458 7.43 -22.73 -25.05
N VAL A 459 6.17 -23.08 -24.91
CA VAL A 459 5.70 -24.47 -24.99
C VAL A 459 5.53 -24.80 -26.48
N GLU A 460 6.35 -25.73 -26.99
CA GLU A 460 6.41 -26.05 -28.44
C GLU A 460 5.02 -26.43 -29.00
N GLY A 461 4.63 -25.75 -30.09
CA GLY A 461 3.38 -25.99 -30.78
C GLY A 461 2.11 -25.62 -29.98
N LYS A 462 2.24 -24.84 -28.91
CA LYS A 462 1.11 -24.38 -28.07
C LYS A 462 0.88 -22.89 -28.27
N VAL A 463 0.07 -22.59 -29.27
CA VAL A 463 -0.39 -21.25 -29.65
C VAL A 463 -1.90 -21.20 -29.50
N ILE A 464 -2.44 -20.07 -29.11
CA ILE A 464 -3.89 -19.88 -29.05
C ILE A 464 -4.45 -19.88 -30.47
N GLY A 465 -5.46 -20.72 -30.72
CA GLY A 465 -6.07 -20.84 -32.03
C GLY A 465 -7.16 -19.82 -32.31
N GLU A 466 -7.73 -19.88 -33.54
CA GLU A 466 -8.81 -19.00 -34.03
C GLU A 466 -10.05 -18.91 -33.09
N ASN A 467 -10.24 -19.91 -32.22
CA ASN A 467 -11.32 -19.93 -31.25
C ASN A 467 -10.95 -19.27 -29.90
N GLY A 468 -9.78 -18.65 -29.82
CA GLY A 468 -9.28 -18.03 -28.59
C GLY A 468 -8.83 -19.02 -27.51
N GLN A 469 -8.61 -20.29 -27.85
CA GLN A 469 -8.33 -21.37 -26.91
C GLN A 469 -7.10 -22.18 -27.27
N VAL A 470 -6.49 -22.82 -26.27
CA VAL A 470 -5.38 -23.75 -26.44
C VAL A 470 -5.57 -24.98 -25.55
N THR A 471 -5.23 -26.15 -26.04
CA THR A 471 -5.24 -27.39 -25.24
C THR A 471 -3.83 -27.79 -24.84
N LEU A 472 -3.64 -28.02 -23.55
CA LEU A 472 -2.37 -28.32 -22.89
C LEU A 472 -2.49 -29.62 -22.09
N SER A 473 -1.35 -30.25 -21.78
CA SER A 473 -1.26 -31.35 -20.80
C SER A 473 0.12 -31.36 -20.15
N PHE A 474 0.18 -31.82 -18.90
CA PHE A 474 1.41 -32.04 -18.17
C PHE A 474 1.58 -33.52 -17.85
N ALA A 475 2.72 -34.08 -18.21
CA ALA A 475 3.00 -35.50 -17.99
C ALA A 475 3.35 -35.83 -16.53
N ALA A 476 3.88 -34.88 -15.77
CA ALA A 476 4.35 -35.08 -14.41
C ALA A 476 3.59 -34.17 -13.42
N ALA A 477 3.34 -34.72 -12.22
CA ALA A 477 2.84 -33.94 -11.09
C ALA A 477 3.87 -32.92 -10.63
N GLY A 478 3.38 -31.73 -10.24
CA GLY A 478 4.23 -30.62 -9.80
C GLY A 478 3.49 -29.30 -9.81
N SER A 479 4.21 -28.24 -9.46
CA SER A 479 3.73 -26.86 -9.59
C SER A 479 4.38 -26.25 -10.84
N TYR A 480 3.57 -25.67 -11.69
CA TYR A 480 3.98 -24.99 -12.92
C TYR A 480 3.40 -23.59 -12.91
N VAL A 481 3.99 -22.71 -13.69
CA VAL A 481 3.40 -21.41 -13.99
C VAL A 481 3.30 -21.28 -15.50
N LEU A 482 2.11 -20.98 -15.96
CA LEU A 482 1.85 -20.62 -17.35
C LEU A 482 1.87 -19.11 -17.51
N SER A 483 2.36 -18.69 -18.66
CA SER A 483 2.36 -17.33 -19.16
C SER A 483 2.18 -17.34 -20.67
N ALA A 484 2.27 -16.19 -21.30
CA ALA A 484 2.19 -16.06 -22.73
C ALA A 484 3.07 -14.92 -23.26
N MET A 485 3.42 -14.99 -24.53
CA MET A 485 4.07 -13.92 -25.27
C MET A 485 3.22 -13.58 -26.50
N GLY A 486 3.14 -12.29 -26.81
CA GLY A 486 2.52 -11.82 -28.03
C GLY A 486 3.29 -12.26 -29.29
N ASP A 487 2.69 -12.01 -30.43
CA ASP A 487 3.31 -12.20 -31.73
C ASP A 487 4.04 -10.93 -32.23
N GLU A 488 4.43 -10.89 -33.48
CA GLU A 488 5.11 -9.73 -34.07
C GLU A 488 4.21 -8.48 -34.25
N PHE A 489 2.89 -8.62 -34.07
CA PHE A 489 1.91 -7.54 -34.24
C PHE A 489 1.20 -7.17 -32.95
N THR A 490 1.22 -8.04 -31.94
CA THR A 490 0.44 -7.92 -30.71
C THR A 490 1.33 -7.97 -29.48
N ASN A 491 1.66 -6.81 -28.92
CA ASN A 491 2.37 -6.75 -27.65
C ASN A 491 1.41 -7.02 -26.50
N ILE A 492 1.79 -7.91 -25.58
CA ILE A 492 1.01 -8.20 -24.39
C ILE A 492 1.86 -8.05 -23.12
N PHE A 493 1.23 -7.65 -22.04
CA PHE A 493 1.81 -7.87 -20.72
C PHE A 493 1.55 -9.33 -20.35
N SER A 494 2.64 -10.06 -20.09
CA SER A 494 2.62 -11.50 -19.89
C SER A 494 1.77 -11.90 -18.70
N PRO A 495 0.73 -12.74 -18.87
CA PRO A 495 -0.12 -13.17 -17.78
C PRO A 495 0.59 -14.15 -16.85
N TRP A 496 0.08 -14.33 -15.66
CA TRP A 496 0.60 -15.26 -14.66
C TRP A 496 -0.49 -16.21 -14.21
N LEU A 497 -0.34 -17.53 -14.47
CA LEU A 497 -1.28 -18.54 -14.02
C LEU A 497 -0.55 -19.69 -13.31
N PRO A 498 -0.61 -19.78 -11.98
CA PRO A 498 -0.16 -20.95 -11.24
C PRO A 498 -1.01 -22.18 -11.59
N VAL A 499 -0.34 -23.28 -11.96
CA VAL A 499 -0.98 -24.55 -12.28
C VAL A 499 -0.48 -25.63 -11.35
N THR A 500 -1.38 -26.22 -10.59
CA THR A 500 -1.08 -27.40 -9.75
C THR A 500 -1.43 -28.66 -10.53
N VAL A 501 -0.43 -29.45 -10.86
CA VAL A 501 -0.61 -30.76 -11.49
C VAL A 501 -0.56 -31.84 -10.41
N THR A 502 -1.70 -32.46 -10.13
CA THR A 502 -1.79 -33.55 -9.15
C THR A 502 -1.35 -34.87 -9.78
N ALA A 503 -0.82 -35.77 -8.96
CA ALA A 503 -0.48 -37.10 -9.46
C ALA A 503 -1.72 -37.82 -10.01
N ALA A 504 -1.54 -38.58 -11.07
CA ALA A 504 -2.57 -39.50 -11.52
C ALA A 504 -2.95 -40.47 -10.38
N PRO A 505 -4.22 -40.85 -10.26
CA PRO A 505 -4.60 -41.85 -9.25
C PRO A 505 -3.81 -43.11 -9.52
N LYS A 506 -3.21 -43.64 -8.48
CA LYS A 506 -2.51 -44.92 -8.56
C LYS A 506 -3.52 -46.03 -8.89
N SER A 507 -3.07 -46.97 -9.71
CA SER A 507 -3.89 -48.12 -10.11
C SER A 507 -4.28 -48.96 -8.90
N SER A 508 -5.55 -49.35 -8.82
CA SER A 508 -6.07 -50.33 -7.84
C SER A 508 -6.08 -51.78 -8.39
N ASN A 509 -5.39 -51.99 -9.54
CA ASN A 509 -5.35 -53.32 -10.15
C ASN A 509 -4.28 -54.21 -9.49
N ALA A 510 -4.75 -55.21 -8.73
CA ALA A 510 -3.93 -56.25 -8.11
C ALA A 510 -4.06 -57.60 -8.83
N ASP A 511 -4.42 -57.60 -10.12
CA ASP A 511 -4.59 -58.84 -10.90
C ASP A 511 -3.25 -59.43 -11.33
N VAL A 512 -3.22 -60.76 -11.43
CA VAL A 512 -2.11 -61.54 -11.95
C VAL A 512 -2.40 -61.92 -13.42
N SER A 513 -1.49 -61.58 -14.32
CA SER A 513 -1.55 -61.92 -15.72
C SER A 513 -1.16 -63.39 -15.99
N SER A 514 -0.10 -63.87 -15.32
CA SER A 514 0.33 -65.27 -15.45
C SER A 514 1.14 -65.74 -14.24
N VAL A 515 1.09 -67.03 -14.00
CA VAL A 515 1.93 -67.71 -13.02
C VAL A 515 2.65 -68.86 -13.69
N THR A 516 3.95 -68.91 -13.55
CA THR A 516 4.77 -70.04 -14.04
C THR A 516 5.52 -70.65 -12.89
N VAL A 517 5.51 -71.98 -12.75
CA VAL A 517 6.20 -72.71 -11.67
C VAL A 517 7.20 -73.69 -12.28
N ALA A 518 8.45 -73.58 -11.92
CA ALA A 518 9.55 -74.40 -12.49
C ALA A 518 9.53 -74.45 -14.03
N GLY A 519 9.18 -73.31 -14.67
CA GLY A 519 9.09 -73.22 -16.15
C GLY A 519 7.80 -73.76 -16.78
N VAL A 520 6.83 -74.25 -15.97
CA VAL A 520 5.53 -74.73 -16.46
C VAL A 520 4.46 -73.69 -16.09
N GLU A 521 3.70 -73.24 -17.08
CA GLU A 521 2.62 -72.29 -16.88
C GLU A 521 1.46 -72.92 -16.11
N ALA A 522 1.02 -72.21 -15.08
CA ALA A 522 -0.08 -72.66 -14.23
C ALA A 522 -1.43 -72.24 -14.87
N THR A 523 -2.40 -73.14 -14.78
CA THR A 523 -3.76 -72.86 -15.28
C THR A 523 -4.54 -72.11 -14.24
N ALA A 524 -5.09 -70.94 -14.66
CA ALA A 524 -5.94 -70.10 -13.81
C ALA A 524 -7.30 -70.80 -13.55
N GLY A 525 -7.74 -70.72 -12.33
CA GLY A 525 -9.04 -71.18 -11.85
C GLY A 525 -9.90 -70.01 -11.36
N GLU A 526 -11.02 -70.28 -10.72
CA GLU A 526 -11.89 -69.28 -10.12
C GLU A 526 -11.29 -68.79 -8.77
N ASN A 527 -11.69 -67.60 -8.34
CA ASN A 527 -11.32 -67.04 -6.98
C ASN A 527 -9.80 -66.93 -6.76
N ASN A 528 -9.06 -66.44 -7.74
CA ASN A 528 -7.59 -66.24 -7.67
C ASN A 528 -6.80 -67.48 -7.40
N THR A 529 -7.25 -68.62 -7.94
CA THR A 529 -6.54 -69.89 -7.82
C THR A 529 -5.82 -70.26 -9.11
N TYR A 530 -4.70 -70.97 -8.97
CA TYR A 530 -3.94 -71.54 -10.08
C TYR A 530 -3.62 -73.00 -9.78
N THR A 531 -3.52 -73.80 -10.81
CA THR A 531 -3.10 -75.21 -10.69
C THR A 531 -1.96 -75.50 -11.69
N VAL A 532 -0.99 -76.25 -11.23
CA VAL A 532 0.12 -76.70 -12.12
C VAL A 532 0.46 -78.14 -11.79
N THR A 533 0.76 -78.94 -12.85
CA THR A 533 1.26 -80.31 -12.67
C THR A 533 2.69 -80.38 -13.18
N LEU A 534 3.59 -80.73 -12.28
CA LEU A 534 5.03 -80.82 -12.57
C LEU A 534 5.47 -82.27 -12.69
N PRO A 535 6.59 -82.55 -13.35
CA PRO A 535 7.17 -83.87 -13.36
C PRO A 535 7.49 -84.39 -11.93
N TYR A 536 7.35 -85.68 -11.76
CA TYR A 536 7.74 -86.31 -10.48
C TYR A 536 9.18 -86.00 -10.09
N GLY A 537 9.39 -85.61 -8.83
CA GLY A 537 10.71 -85.30 -8.30
C GLY A 537 11.20 -83.90 -8.59
N THR A 538 10.35 -83.03 -9.17
CA THR A 538 10.66 -81.60 -9.30
C THR A 538 10.69 -80.96 -7.90
N ASP A 539 11.79 -80.33 -7.55
CA ASP A 539 11.92 -79.57 -6.31
C ASP A 539 11.32 -78.16 -6.51
N VAL A 540 10.37 -77.77 -5.66
CA VAL A 540 9.64 -76.50 -5.77
C VAL A 540 9.94 -75.63 -4.55
N THR A 541 10.55 -74.49 -4.78
CA THR A 541 10.85 -73.45 -3.81
C THR A 541 10.17 -72.15 -4.22
N ALA A 542 10.16 -71.15 -3.36
CA ALA A 542 9.65 -69.83 -3.70
C ALA A 542 10.32 -69.24 -4.95
N GLY A 543 11.60 -69.56 -5.17
CA GLY A 543 12.36 -69.13 -6.35
C GLY A 543 11.96 -69.86 -7.65
N SER A 544 11.13 -70.92 -7.57
CA SER A 544 10.60 -71.60 -8.75
C SER A 544 9.43 -70.89 -9.40
N PHE A 545 8.89 -69.84 -8.77
CA PHE A 545 7.72 -69.08 -9.25
C PHE A 545 8.15 -67.82 -10.01
N VAL A 546 7.56 -67.66 -11.19
CA VAL A 546 7.57 -66.39 -11.92
C VAL A 546 6.12 -65.94 -11.99
N ILE A 547 5.83 -64.80 -11.37
CA ILE A 547 4.49 -64.20 -11.29
C ILE A 547 4.53 -62.89 -12.03
N VAL A 548 3.67 -62.73 -13.00
CA VAL A 548 3.53 -61.52 -13.81
C VAL A 548 2.22 -60.87 -13.41
N THR A 549 2.28 -59.64 -12.87
CA THR A 549 1.12 -58.83 -12.54
C THR A 549 0.52 -58.21 -13.80
N SER A 550 -0.77 -57.97 -13.80
CA SER A 550 -1.46 -57.26 -14.91
C SER A 550 -1.12 -55.79 -14.95
N ASP A 551 -0.71 -55.23 -13.81
CA ASP A 551 -0.25 -53.84 -13.65
C ASP A 551 1.23 -53.87 -13.24
N ALA A 552 2.04 -53.11 -13.96
CA ALA A 552 3.48 -53.02 -13.72
C ALA A 552 3.82 -52.32 -12.37
N GLY A 553 2.91 -51.50 -11.82
CA GLY A 553 3.04 -50.84 -10.50
C GLY A 553 2.65 -51.73 -9.33
N ALA A 554 2.00 -52.88 -9.61
CA ALA A 554 1.63 -53.80 -8.53
C ALA A 554 2.84 -54.61 -8.03
N THR A 555 2.87 -54.92 -6.75
CA THR A 555 3.96 -55.65 -6.10
C THR A 555 3.51 -57.03 -5.62
N VAL A 556 4.35 -58.03 -5.80
CA VAL A 556 4.11 -59.43 -5.34
C VAL A 556 4.79 -59.63 -4.00
N GLY A 557 4.01 -59.97 -3.00
CA GLY A 557 4.51 -60.30 -1.65
C GLY A 557 5.23 -61.63 -1.60
N ALA A 558 5.81 -61.97 -0.43
CA ALA A 558 6.51 -63.23 -0.25
C ALA A 558 5.57 -64.44 -0.42
N LEU A 559 6.08 -65.48 -1.08
CA LEU A 559 5.37 -66.74 -1.20
C LEU A 559 5.52 -67.55 0.13
N THR A 560 4.40 -68.09 0.57
CA THR A 560 4.33 -69.04 1.69
C THR A 560 3.69 -70.33 1.19
N ASN A 561 4.00 -71.48 1.79
CA ASN A 561 3.41 -72.74 1.42
C ASN A 561 2.92 -73.56 2.60
N GLU A 562 1.85 -74.28 2.40
CA GLU A 562 1.34 -75.32 3.27
C GLU A 562 1.11 -76.58 2.43
N GLY A 563 2.02 -77.55 2.58
CA GLY A 563 2.01 -78.71 1.72
C GLY A 563 2.30 -78.35 0.27
N ASN A 564 1.35 -78.70 -0.62
CA ASN A 564 1.47 -78.43 -2.06
C ASN A 564 0.74 -77.11 -2.49
N VAL A 565 0.23 -76.38 -1.52
CA VAL A 565 -0.46 -75.10 -1.81
C VAL A 565 0.45 -73.94 -1.47
N TRP A 566 0.76 -73.12 -2.44
CA TRP A 566 1.53 -71.91 -2.32
C TRP A 566 0.61 -70.71 -2.33
N THR A 567 0.87 -69.73 -1.43
CA THR A 567 0.06 -68.55 -1.31
C THR A 567 0.94 -67.30 -1.39
N PHE A 568 0.48 -66.27 -2.13
CA PHE A 568 1.10 -64.95 -2.21
C PHE A 568 0.02 -63.87 -2.32
N THR A 569 0.37 -62.65 -1.94
CA THR A 569 -0.50 -61.50 -2.05
C THR A 569 0.08 -60.52 -3.07
N VAL A 570 -0.73 -60.03 -3.99
CA VAL A 570 -0.39 -58.92 -4.86
C VAL A 570 -1.02 -57.67 -4.29
N THR A 571 -0.21 -56.61 -4.06
CA THR A 571 -0.66 -55.30 -3.67
C THR A 571 -0.58 -54.36 -4.86
N ALA A 572 -1.68 -53.73 -5.21
CA ALA A 572 -1.76 -52.76 -6.30
C ALA A 572 -0.86 -51.54 -6.05
N GLU A 573 -0.64 -50.73 -7.10
CA GLU A 573 0.16 -49.51 -7.02
C GLU A 573 -0.36 -48.52 -5.94
N ASP A 574 -1.68 -48.51 -5.69
CA ASP A 574 -2.30 -47.67 -4.66
C ASP A 574 -1.85 -47.96 -3.22
N GLY A 575 -1.19 -49.10 -3.03
CA GLY A 575 -0.69 -49.57 -1.73
C GLY A 575 -1.76 -50.04 -0.73
N VAL A 576 -3.02 -50.02 -1.14
CA VAL A 576 -4.19 -50.36 -0.28
C VAL A 576 -4.93 -51.57 -0.82
N THR A 577 -5.18 -51.60 -2.11
CA THR A 577 -5.90 -52.71 -2.78
C THR A 577 -4.98 -53.92 -2.87
N SER A 578 -5.41 -55.09 -2.36
CA SER A 578 -4.63 -56.32 -2.43
C SER A 578 -5.51 -57.54 -2.74
N LYS A 579 -4.94 -58.49 -3.42
CA LYS A 579 -5.55 -59.82 -3.71
C LYS A 579 -4.62 -60.91 -3.31
N THR A 580 -5.17 -61.95 -2.68
CA THR A 580 -4.43 -63.16 -2.33
C THR A 580 -4.68 -64.23 -3.35
N TYR A 581 -3.63 -64.86 -3.80
CA TYR A 581 -3.62 -65.91 -4.80
C TYR A 581 -3.09 -67.19 -4.20
N THR A 582 -3.62 -68.35 -4.68
CA THR A 582 -3.14 -69.67 -4.32
C THR A 582 -2.76 -70.45 -5.53
N VAL A 583 -1.65 -71.21 -5.44
CA VAL A 583 -1.16 -72.07 -6.50
C VAL A 583 -1.05 -73.51 -5.93
N THR A 584 -1.88 -74.39 -6.45
CA THR A 584 -1.79 -75.82 -6.13
C THR A 584 -0.83 -76.53 -7.07
N VAL A 585 0.22 -77.09 -6.50
CA VAL A 585 1.23 -77.82 -7.29
C VAL A 585 0.94 -79.32 -7.15
N SER A 586 0.80 -79.99 -8.27
CA SER A 586 0.65 -81.42 -8.36
C SER A 586 1.86 -82.03 -9.07
N PHE A 587 2.11 -83.30 -8.88
CA PHE A 587 3.20 -84.00 -9.54
C PHE A 587 2.66 -85.20 -10.34
N THR A 588 3.27 -85.51 -11.46
CA THR A 588 2.99 -86.73 -12.19
C THR A 588 3.35 -87.94 -11.32
N GLU A 589 2.70 -89.05 -11.58
CA GLU A 589 3.02 -90.28 -10.88
C GLU A 589 4.50 -90.63 -11.01
N ALA A 590 5.04 -91.19 -9.95
CA ALA A 590 6.41 -91.75 -9.98
C ALA A 590 6.51 -92.77 -11.13
N PRO A 591 7.56 -92.81 -11.92
CA PRO A 591 7.73 -93.76 -12.92
C PRO A 591 7.73 -95.19 -12.24
N LYS A 592 6.82 -96.09 -12.69
CA LYS A 592 6.78 -97.45 -12.23
C LYS A 592 8.08 -98.14 -12.60
N SER A 593 8.70 -98.86 -11.69
CA SER A 593 9.86 -99.69 -11.97
C SER A 593 9.47 -100.77 -13.00
N ASN A 594 10.21 -100.89 -14.09
CA ASN A 594 10.13 -101.96 -15.01
C ASN A 594 11.21 -103.03 -14.73
N ASP A 595 11.85 -103.00 -13.60
CA ASP A 595 12.84 -103.98 -13.16
C ASP A 595 12.13 -105.23 -12.70
N ALA A 596 12.12 -106.20 -13.53
CA ALA A 596 11.62 -107.56 -13.28
C ALA A 596 12.77 -108.57 -12.96
N ASN A 597 13.91 -108.03 -12.62
CA ASN A 597 15.06 -108.90 -12.33
C ASN A 597 14.90 -109.51 -10.96
N VAL A 598 15.29 -110.75 -10.93
CA VAL A 598 15.37 -111.53 -9.65
C VAL A 598 16.76 -111.37 -9.07
N ASN A 599 16.91 -110.77 -7.94
CA ASN A 599 18.20 -110.50 -7.29
C ASN A 599 18.86 -111.81 -6.73
N SER A 600 18.05 -112.71 -6.29
CA SER A 600 18.54 -114.00 -5.83
C SER A 600 17.41 -115.03 -5.74
N VAL A 601 17.75 -116.25 -5.97
CA VAL A 601 16.88 -117.41 -5.75
C VAL A 601 17.52 -118.27 -4.72
N THR A 602 16.75 -118.76 -3.74
CA THR A 602 17.18 -119.72 -2.76
C THR A 602 16.19 -120.84 -2.73
N VAL A 603 16.68 -122.08 -2.84
CA VAL A 603 15.86 -123.30 -2.81
C VAL A 603 16.25 -124.11 -1.62
N ALA A 604 15.31 -124.48 -0.74
CA ALA A 604 15.53 -125.26 0.48
C ALA A 604 16.73 -124.72 1.31
N GLY A 605 16.93 -123.39 1.36
CA GLY A 605 18.04 -122.78 2.10
C GLY A 605 19.36 -122.67 1.38
N PHE A 606 19.45 -123.19 0.14
CA PHE A 606 20.65 -123.14 -0.71
C PHE A 606 20.53 -122.04 -1.77
N LYS A 607 21.53 -121.23 -1.88
CA LYS A 607 21.55 -120.11 -2.87
C LYS A 607 21.81 -120.67 -4.22
N ALA A 608 20.95 -120.32 -5.20
CA ALA A 608 21.12 -120.67 -6.56
C ALA A 608 22.14 -119.76 -7.28
N VAL A 609 22.85 -120.27 -8.23
CA VAL A 609 23.76 -119.50 -9.11
C VAL A 609 23.00 -119.08 -10.35
N ALA A 610 23.08 -117.82 -10.66
CA ALA A 610 22.47 -117.29 -11.81
C ALA A 610 23.19 -117.79 -13.08
N GLY A 611 22.46 -118.20 -14.04
CA GLY A 611 22.91 -118.62 -15.39
C GLY A 611 22.39 -117.66 -16.47
N ALA A 612 22.69 -117.95 -17.71
CA ALA A 612 22.23 -117.20 -18.87
C ALA A 612 20.69 -117.32 -19.01
N ASN A 613 20.05 -116.32 -19.65
CA ASN A 613 18.60 -116.29 -19.98
C ASN A 613 17.66 -116.44 -18.72
N ASN A 614 17.94 -115.70 -17.68
CA ASN A 614 17.11 -115.68 -16.46
C ASN A 614 16.94 -117.02 -15.79
N SER A 615 17.90 -117.91 -15.97
CA SER A 615 17.91 -119.19 -15.33
C SER A 615 18.73 -119.20 -13.99
N TYR A 616 18.32 -120.03 -13.10
CA TYR A 616 19.03 -120.19 -11.81
C TYR A 616 19.27 -121.73 -11.58
N THR A 617 20.46 -122.09 -11.28
CA THR A 617 20.85 -123.48 -10.91
C THR A 617 21.22 -123.61 -9.45
N VAL A 618 20.63 -124.59 -8.78
CA VAL A 618 20.99 -124.89 -7.42
C VAL A 618 21.28 -126.40 -7.28
N THR A 619 22.33 -126.76 -6.60
CA THR A 619 22.64 -128.16 -6.23
C THR A 619 22.28 -128.29 -4.77
N VAL A 620 21.40 -129.23 -4.47
CA VAL A 620 20.96 -129.51 -3.06
C VAL A 620 21.43 -130.88 -2.69
N PRO A 621 21.69 -131.19 -1.42
CA PRO A 621 22.12 -132.55 -0.92
C PRO A 621 21.11 -133.65 -1.30
N TYR A 622 21.64 -134.87 -1.51
CA TYR A 622 20.78 -136.04 -1.82
C TYR A 622 19.75 -136.27 -0.74
N GLY A 623 18.54 -136.46 -1.11
CA GLY A 623 17.42 -136.66 -0.16
C GLY A 623 16.69 -135.32 0.19
N THR A 624 17.13 -134.13 -0.26
CA THR A 624 16.43 -132.90 -0.07
C THR A 624 15.11 -132.88 -0.85
N VAL A 625 14.00 -132.70 -0.16
CA VAL A 625 12.68 -132.65 -0.80
C VAL A 625 12.41 -131.18 -1.22
N VAL A 626 12.41 -130.89 -2.53
CA VAL A 626 12.09 -129.55 -3.08
C VAL A 626 10.61 -129.53 -3.49
N LYS A 627 9.90 -128.59 -2.94
CA LYS A 627 8.47 -128.29 -3.22
C LYS A 627 8.27 -126.83 -3.47
N THR A 628 7.10 -126.36 -3.94
CA THR A 628 6.78 -125.01 -4.28
C THR A 628 7.14 -124.00 -3.12
N GLY A 629 7.04 -124.38 -1.89
CA GLY A 629 7.40 -123.51 -0.72
C GLY A 629 8.87 -123.52 -0.40
N SER A 630 9.74 -124.16 -1.16
CA SER A 630 11.20 -124.16 -0.93
C SER A 630 11.96 -123.05 -1.60
N PHE A 631 11.30 -122.21 -2.44
CA PHE A 631 11.84 -121.06 -3.09
C PHE A 631 11.70 -119.73 -2.37
#